data_dffa8630518f7f4d77781039fbaaa15a
#
_entry.id   dffa8630518f7f4d77781039fbaaa15a
#
_cell.length_a   1.000
_cell.length_b   1.000
_cell.length_c   1.000
_cell.angle_alpha   90.00
_cell.angle_beta   90.00
_cell.angle_gamma   90.00
#
_symmetry.space_group_name_H-M   'P 1'
#
loop_
_entity.id
_entity.type
_entity.pdbx_description
1 polymer ?
#
loop_
_entity_poly.entity_id
_entity_poly.type
_entity_poly.pdbx_seq_one_letter_code
_entity_poly.pdbx_strand_id
1 'polypeptide(L)'
;MRNLFKILLLTFCGMVAITSCSDDSDGIPGWPWNDNSTEGPENPDVTEIKPRYVWIDAAANFPDYANNKENISTDMVKVKNAGFTDIIVDVRPTTGDVLFNTTAVDQVKRMDVWGSSGYVYYERTETWDYLQAFIDAARSQGLKVHASVNTFVGGYLCPYNLGSDGILFRDDSKKEWASVANLADGLTNTMDLLNDETDYGAKFLNPANDDVQNFVLQLLGDLAKYDLDGIILDRCRYDDYGLESDFSAVSKQKFEEYIGETVAHFPEDIMAPGTDEIPSDQPAYFKKWLEFRVKVIHDFIVKAREKVKSVNSEINFGVYVGAWYSSYYTSGVNWASPKYDTSAYYPKWATADYKNYGYADHLDYIFLGAYASVDKIYGSGEWTMEGFCKNGRELLKGDVPFSGGPDIGNGTGWTNGGQAAKILDAIDACINNSDGFFAFDLCHIKMYDYWNAFKTGFDNYLESVQK
;
A
#
# COMPACT_ATOMS: atom_id res chain seq x y z
N MET A 1 -18.74 23.31 4.44
CA MET A 1 -19.01 21.96 4.99
C MET A 1 -18.19 20.86 4.27
N ARG A 2 -17.63 21.13 3.10
CA ARG A 2 -16.76 20.22 2.33
C ARG A 2 -15.42 19.92 3.04
N ASN A 3 -14.87 20.87 3.78
CA ASN A 3 -13.54 20.76 4.39
C ASN A 3 -13.50 20.00 5.73
N LEU A 4 -14.62 19.77 6.40
CA LEU A 4 -14.63 19.02 7.65
C LEU A 4 -14.43 17.50 7.45
N PHE A 5 -14.74 16.98 6.28
CA PHE A 5 -14.56 15.56 5.94
C PHE A 5 -13.12 15.19 5.53
N LYS A 6 -12.36 16.15 4.97
CA LYS A 6 -10.95 15.92 4.61
C LYS A 6 -10.01 15.89 5.84
N ILE A 7 -10.36 16.58 6.91
CA ILE A 7 -9.52 16.67 8.13
C ILE A 7 -9.43 15.35 8.90
N LEU A 8 -10.43 14.45 8.77
CA LEU A 8 -10.41 13.15 9.47
C LEU A 8 -9.61 12.08 8.74
N LEU A 9 -9.16 12.34 7.50
CA LEU A 9 -8.48 11.34 6.65
C LEU A 9 -6.94 11.34 6.77
N LEU A 10 -6.34 12.28 7.49
CA LEU A 10 -4.91 12.55 7.37
C LEU A 10 -4.07 12.28 8.63
N THR A 11 -4.63 11.78 9.73
CA THR A 11 -3.91 11.72 11.00
C THR A 11 -3.51 10.33 11.50
N PHE A 12 -3.49 9.32 10.65
CA PHE A 12 -2.82 8.06 11.01
C PHE A 12 -2.12 7.49 9.78
N CYS A 13 -0.89 7.03 9.92
CA CYS A 13 -0.25 6.15 8.95
C CYS A 13 -1.22 5.01 8.63
N GLY A 14 -1.87 5.07 7.47
CA GLY A 14 -2.76 4.01 7.00
C GLY A 14 -4.26 4.17 7.26
N MET A 15 -4.75 5.24 7.89
CA MET A 15 -6.19 5.40 8.06
C MET A 15 -6.86 5.93 6.80
N VAL A 16 -7.41 5.03 6.02
CA VAL A 16 -8.63 5.32 5.26
C VAL A 16 -9.81 5.07 6.21
N ALA A 17 -10.17 6.07 7.03
CA ALA A 17 -11.45 6.08 7.69
C ALA A 17 -12.51 6.45 6.64
N ILE A 18 -13.00 5.44 5.91
CA ILE A 18 -14.26 5.58 5.21
C ILE A 18 -15.32 5.57 6.31
N THR A 19 -15.80 6.75 6.73
CA THR A 19 -17.06 6.83 7.44
C THR A 19 -18.13 6.40 6.45
N SER A 20 -18.54 5.14 6.55
CA SER A 20 -19.76 4.64 5.95
C SER A 20 -20.90 5.52 6.46
N CYS A 21 -21.41 6.39 5.61
CA CYS A 21 -22.72 6.97 5.77
C CYS A 21 -23.74 5.97 5.24
N SER A 22 -24.73 5.70 6.05
CA SER A 22 -26.03 5.07 5.78
C SER A 22 -26.03 3.58 5.44
N ASP A 23 -26.81 2.87 6.24
CA ASP A 23 -27.53 1.67 5.88
C ASP A 23 -28.46 1.95 4.69
N ASP A 24 -27.93 1.83 3.49
CA ASP A 24 -28.73 1.55 2.30
C ASP A 24 -28.19 0.25 1.71
N SER A 25 -28.93 -0.79 2.04
CA SER A 25 -28.77 -2.17 1.58
C SER A 25 -29.22 -2.33 0.12
N ASP A 26 -28.81 -1.43 -0.76
CA ASP A 26 -28.93 -1.66 -2.18
C ASP A 26 -27.64 -2.32 -2.66
N GLY A 27 -27.65 -3.65 -2.53
CA GLY A 27 -26.62 -4.51 -3.07
C GLY A 27 -26.33 -4.15 -4.52
N ILE A 28 -25.06 -4.03 -4.86
CA ILE A 28 -24.61 -3.90 -6.25
C ILE A 28 -25.27 -5.03 -7.05
N PRO A 29 -26.13 -4.73 -8.02
CA PRO A 29 -26.79 -5.79 -8.79
C PRO A 29 -25.75 -6.55 -9.60
N GLY A 30 -25.52 -7.81 -9.25
CA GLY A 30 -24.64 -8.70 -10.00
C GLY A 30 -23.42 -9.24 -9.27
N TRP A 31 -23.34 -9.12 -7.96
CA TRP A 31 -22.28 -9.81 -7.19
C TRP A 31 -22.48 -11.34 -7.27
N PRO A 32 -21.51 -12.13 -7.74
CA PRO A 32 -21.73 -13.52 -8.17
C PRO A 32 -21.65 -14.56 -7.05
N TRP A 33 -22.03 -14.25 -5.83
CA TRP A 33 -22.06 -15.27 -4.79
C TRP A 33 -23.40 -16.00 -4.77
N ASN A 34 -23.54 -16.93 -5.71
CA ASN A 34 -24.50 -18.01 -5.57
C ASN A 34 -23.74 -19.24 -5.06
N ASP A 35 -24.19 -19.77 -3.96
CA ASP A 35 -23.61 -20.80 -3.08
C ASP A 35 -23.56 -22.21 -3.74
N ASN A 36 -23.07 -22.34 -4.97
CA ASN A 36 -22.93 -23.59 -5.71
C ASN A 36 -21.74 -23.58 -6.68
N SER A 37 -20.52 -23.40 -6.19
CA SER A 37 -19.34 -23.86 -6.92
C SER A 37 -18.48 -24.73 -6.00
N THR A 38 -18.74 -26.01 -6.11
CA THR A 38 -17.85 -27.07 -5.70
C THR A 38 -16.60 -27.09 -6.58
N GLU A 39 -15.43 -27.23 -5.90
CA GLU A 39 -14.18 -27.75 -6.43
C GLU A 39 -13.29 -26.78 -7.22
N GLY A 40 -12.36 -26.13 -6.48
CA GLY A 40 -11.07 -25.73 -7.01
C GLY A 40 -10.19 -26.99 -7.19
N PRO A 41 -9.11 -26.93 -8.01
CA PRO A 41 -8.25 -28.09 -8.23
C PRO A 41 -7.60 -28.53 -6.91
N GLU A 42 -7.93 -29.75 -6.48
CA GLU A 42 -7.24 -30.45 -5.42
C GLU A 42 -5.78 -30.68 -5.83
N ASN A 43 -4.85 -30.12 -5.07
CA ASN A 43 -3.46 -30.55 -5.12
C ASN A 43 -3.22 -31.48 -3.91
N PRO A 44 -3.03 -32.78 -4.09
CA PRO A 44 -2.73 -33.67 -3.00
C PRO A 44 -1.24 -33.64 -2.67
N ASP A 45 -0.95 -33.59 -1.38
CA ASP A 45 0.27 -33.92 -0.69
C ASP A 45 1.39 -32.87 -0.62
N VAL A 46 1.50 -32.36 0.51
CA VAL A 46 2.33 -31.55 1.37
C VAL A 46 1.68 -30.18 1.59
N THR A 47 0.99 -30.05 2.70
CA THR A 47 0.48 -28.74 3.15
C THR A 47 1.69 -27.84 3.45
N GLU A 48 2.10 -27.04 2.48
CA GLU A 48 3.19 -26.10 2.67
C GLU A 48 2.81 -25.11 3.79
N ILE A 49 3.70 -25.01 4.79
CA ILE A 49 3.47 -24.10 5.92
C ILE A 49 3.53 -22.66 5.41
N LYS A 50 2.39 -21.97 5.47
CA LYS A 50 2.23 -20.62 4.97
C LYS A 50 3.12 -19.63 5.74
N PRO A 51 3.71 -18.62 5.06
CA PRO A 51 4.49 -17.58 5.70
C PRO A 51 3.62 -16.67 6.58
N ARG A 52 4.24 -16.14 7.64
CA ARG A 52 3.61 -15.28 8.63
C ARG A 52 4.48 -14.06 8.85
N TYR A 53 4.05 -12.94 8.26
CA TYR A 53 4.79 -11.70 8.22
C TYR A 53 4.36 -10.75 9.34
N VAL A 54 5.30 -9.97 9.85
CA VAL A 54 5.00 -8.77 10.63
C VAL A 54 5.60 -7.55 9.95
N TRP A 55 4.78 -6.50 9.78
CA TRP A 55 5.21 -5.22 9.24
C TRP A 55 5.85 -4.38 10.33
N ILE A 56 6.90 -3.66 9.98
CA ILE A 56 7.61 -2.71 10.83
C ILE A 56 7.54 -1.35 10.14
N ASP A 57 6.44 -0.63 10.39
CA ASP A 57 6.25 0.73 9.88
C ASP A 57 7.35 1.64 10.42
N ALA A 58 7.95 2.43 9.54
CA ALA A 58 9.10 3.25 9.93
C ALA A 58 8.73 4.31 10.95
N ALA A 59 7.61 5.03 10.75
CA ALA A 59 7.22 6.12 11.64
C ALA A 59 6.78 5.61 13.02
N ALA A 60 5.90 4.59 13.04
CA ALA A 60 5.35 4.06 14.27
C ALA A 60 6.41 3.40 15.18
N ASN A 61 7.44 2.81 14.58
CA ASN A 61 8.52 2.13 15.30
C ASN A 61 9.81 2.96 15.42
N PHE A 62 9.85 4.18 14.86
CA PHE A 62 11.05 5.01 14.83
C PHE A 62 11.64 5.34 16.21
N PRO A 63 10.84 5.67 17.25
CA PRO A 63 11.36 5.92 18.59
C PRO A 63 12.12 4.75 19.20
N ASP A 64 11.73 3.53 18.86
CA ASP A 64 12.36 2.33 19.40
C ASP A 64 13.66 1.96 18.70
N TYR A 65 13.77 2.24 17.39
CA TYR A 65 14.83 1.66 16.56
C TYR A 65 15.78 2.68 15.94
N ALA A 66 15.38 3.93 15.76
CA ALA A 66 16.21 4.93 15.07
C ALA A 66 17.61 5.09 15.62
N ASN A 67 17.76 4.97 16.97
CA ASN A 67 19.01 5.19 17.69
C ASN A 67 19.43 3.99 18.57
N ASN A 68 18.80 2.83 18.43
CA ASN A 68 19.08 1.69 19.33
C ASN A 68 19.00 0.35 18.60
N LYS A 69 20.18 -0.21 18.26
CA LYS A 69 20.29 -1.53 17.62
C LYS A 69 19.90 -2.69 18.54
N GLU A 70 20.12 -2.55 19.85
CA GLU A 70 19.81 -3.59 20.84
C GLU A 70 18.30 -3.84 20.91
N ASN A 71 17.48 -2.79 20.74
CA ASN A 71 16.03 -2.93 20.65
C ASN A 71 15.63 -3.78 19.45
N ILE A 72 16.27 -3.57 18.27
CA ILE A 72 16.02 -4.38 17.08
C ILE A 72 16.30 -5.85 17.41
N SER A 73 17.48 -6.17 17.92
CA SER A 73 17.86 -7.54 18.24
C SER A 73 16.93 -8.20 19.26
N THR A 74 16.53 -7.45 20.29
CA THR A 74 15.62 -7.92 21.35
C THR A 74 14.23 -8.23 20.78
N ASP A 75 13.72 -7.37 19.92
CA ASP A 75 12.37 -7.55 19.38
C ASP A 75 12.33 -8.63 18.29
N MET A 76 13.40 -8.86 17.52
CA MET A 76 13.47 -10.00 16.59
C MET A 76 13.38 -11.35 17.29
N VAL A 77 13.91 -11.47 18.51
CA VAL A 77 13.71 -12.68 19.34
C VAL A 77 12.23 -12.86 19.71
N LYS A 78 11.52 -11.78 20.09
CA LYS A 78 10.09 -11.83 20.43
C LYS A 78 9.24 -12.15 19.19
N VAL A 79 9.55 -11.55 18.05
CA VAL A 79 8.90 -11.82 16.75
C VAL A 79 8.99 -13.31 16.41
N LYS A 80 10.20 -13.88 16.50
CA LYS A 80 10.41 -15.32 16.29
C LYS A 80 9.63 -16.19 17.27
N ASN A 81 9.67 -15.85 18.55
CA ASN A 81 8.98 -16.60 19.61
C ASN A 81 7.44 -16.52 19.49
N ALA A 82 6.91 -15.44 18.91
CA ALA A 82 5.50 -15.30 18.61
C ALA A 82 5.05 -16.12 17.37
N GLY A 83 5.99 -16.76 16.66
CA GLY A 83 5.69 -17.66 15.54
C GLY A 83 5.71 -17.02 14.17
N PHE A 84 6.14 -15.75 14.04
CA PHE A 84 6.37 -15.14 12.73
C PHE A 84 7.57 -15.81 12.02
N THR A 85 7.51 -15.83 10.71
CA THR A 85 8.57 -16.40 9.87
C THR A 85 9.34 -15.34 9.11
N ASP A 86 8.73 -14.19 8.92
CA ASP A 86 9.20 -13.12 8.05
C ASP A 86 8.95 -11.76 8.69
N ILE A 87 9.83 -10.80 8.41
CA ILE A 87 9.61 -9.38 8.72
C ILE A 87 9.57 -8.55 7.44
N ILE A 88 8.77 -7.48 7.46
CA ILE A 88 8.73 -6.47 6.42
C ILE A 88 9.15 -5.14 7.04
N VAL A 89 10.29 -4.61 6.64
CA VAL A 89 10.84 -3.35 7.17
C VAL A 89 10.51 -2.23 6.19
N ASP A 90 9.78 -1.21 6.62
CA ASP A 90 9.62 0.01 5.84
C ASP A 90 10.92 0.80 5.85
N VAL A 91 11.55 0.90 4.70
CA VAL A 91 12.85 1.56 4.53
C VAL A 91 12.79 2.83 3.68
N ARG A 92 11.62 3.19 3.21
CA ARG A 92 11.33 4.45 2.55
C ARG A 92 9.97 4.97 3.01
N PRO A 93 9.94 5.63 4.18
CA PRO A 93 8.69 6.12 4.77
C PRO A 93 8.04 7.25 3.96
N THR A 94 6.96 7.80 4.51
CA THR A 94 6.15 8.85 3.87
C THR A 94 6.88 10.17 3.63
N THR A 95 8.07 10.38 4.22
CA THR A 95 8.93 11.50 3.86
C THR A 95 9.52 11.38 2.45
N GLY A 96 9.58 10.18 1.90
CA GLY A 96 10.26 9.90 0.63
C GLY A 96 11.78 9.78 0.74
N ASP A 97 12.36 10.03 1.92
CA ASP A 97 13.75 9.73 2.26
C ASP A 97 13.92 8.26 2.62
N VAL A 98 15.13 7.78 2.80
CA VAL A 98 15.40 6.35 2.96
C VAL A 98 16.11 6.01 4.27
N LEU A 99 16.01 4.73 4.68
CA LEU A 99 16.68 4.12 5.82
C LEU A 99 17.66 3.03 5.38
N PHE A 100 18.24 3.19 4.19
CA PHE A 100 19.28 2.31 3.61
C PHE A 100 20.27 3.16 2.81
N ASN A 101 21.42 2.60 2.47
CA ASN A 101 22.49 3.33 1.80
C ASN A 101 22.19 3.52 0.30
N THR A 102 22.07 4.75 -0.14
CA THR A 102 22.00 5.19 -1.53
C THR A 102 22.58 6.60 -1.67
N THR A 103 22.90 6.99 -2.89
CA THR A 103 23.32 8.37 -3.22
C THR A 103 22.21 9.13 -3.95
N ALA A 104 21.05 8.51 -4.17
CA ALA A 104 19.97 9.10 -4.96
C ALA A 104 19.11 10.08 -4.17
N VAL A 105 19.00 9.90 -2.86
CA VAL A 105 18.21 10.72 -1.95
C VAL A 105 18.83 10.70 -0.55
N ASP A 106 18.47 11.67 0.29
CA ASP A 106 18.93 11.75 1.67
C ASP A 106 18.40 10.59 2.51
N GLN A 107 19.13 10.27 3.57
CA GLN A 107 18.63 9.39 4.61
C GLN A 107 17.71 10.14 5.56
N VAL A 108 16.73 9.42 6.10
CA VAL A 108 15.81 9.94 7.12
C VAL A 108 16.61 10.42 8.32
N LYS A 109 16.47 11.70 8.66
CA LYS A 109 17.10 12.35 9.82
C LYS A 109 16.14 12.49 10.99
N ARG A 110 14.84 12.55 10.70
CA ARG A 110 13.79 12.71 11.71
C ARG A 110 12.47 12.23 11.15
N MET A 111 11.58 11.89 12.05
CA MET A 111 10.18 11.61 11.72
C MET A 111 9.26 12.23 12.75
N ASP A 112 8.08 12.66 12.32
CA ASP A 112 7.02 12.98 13.25
C ASP A 112 6.38 11.67 13.73
N VAL A 113 6.21 11.56 15.03
CA VAL A 113 5.62 10.40 15.67
C VAL A 113 4.51 10.85 16.62
N TRP A 114 3.44 10.07 16.68
CA TRP A 114 2.37 10.30 17.62
C TRP A 114 2.74 9.74 19.00
N GLY A 115 2.79 10.60 20.00
CA GLY A 115 3.05 10.22 21.39
C GLY A 115 1.90 10.60 22.32
N SER A 116 2.05 10.36 23.61
CA SER A 116 1.04 10.68 24.62
C SER A 116 0.68 12.18 24.74
N SER A 117 1.55 13.04 24.22
CA SER A 117 1.38 14.52 24.20
C SER A 117 1.07 15.08 22.81
N GLY A 118 0.75 14.22 21.84
CA GLY A 118 0.51 14.60 20.45
C GLY A 118 1.71 14.27 19.53
N TYR A 119 1.73 14.88 18.34
CA TYR A 119 2.82 14.73 17.39
C TYR A 119 4.09 15.45 17.87
N VAL A 120 5.22 14.75 17.80
CA VAL A 120 6.55 15.28 18.10
C VAL A 120 7.53 14.78 17.04
N TYR A 121 8.59 15.57 16.76
CA TYR A 121 9.71 15.04 16.01
C TYR A 121 10.58 14.14 16.86
N TYR A 122 10.98 13.02 16.25
CA TYR A 122 12.00 12.14 16.79
C TYR A 122 13.20 12.13 15.85
N GLU A 123 14.37 12.53 16.36
CA GLU A 123 15.58 12.64 15.55
C GLU A 123 16.38 11.34 15.56
N ARG A 124 16.92 10.97 14.40
CA ARG A 124 17.93 9.93 14.26
C ARG A 124 19.30 10.57 14.29
N THR A 125 20.10 10.26 15.29
CA THR A 125 21.47 10.76 15.47
C THR A 125 22.52 9.72 15.10
N GLU A 126 22.14 8.46 15.04
CA GLU A 126 22.99 7.33 14.72
C GLU A 126 23.26 7.24 13.20
N THR A 127 24.46 6.76 12.86
CA THR A 127 24.95 6.70 11.47
C THR A 127 25.07 5.28 10.91
N TRP A 128 24.79 4.25 11.73
CA TRP A 128 24.80 2.87 11.26
C TRP A 128 23.68 2.61 10.23
N ASP A 129 23.90 1.64 9.36
CA ASP A 129 22.92 1.25 8.36
C ASP A 129 21.70 0.60 9.01
N TYR A 130 20.54 1.28 8.92
CA TYR A 130 19.30 0.87 9.58
C TYR A 130 18.78 -0.46 9.05
N LEU A 131 18.72 -0.60 7.72
CA LEU A 131 18.26 -1.84 7.10
C LEU A 131 19.21 -3.00 7.41
N GLN A 132 20.53 -2.79 7.34
CA GLN A 132 21.49 -3.83 7.65
C GLN A 132 21.37 -4.33 9.10
N ALA A 133 21.05 -3.42 10.05
CA ALA A 133 20.83 -3.82 11.42
C ALA A 133 19.61 -4.76 11.59
N PHE A 134 18.54 -4.53 10.84
CA PHE A 134 17.39 -5.44 10.82
C PHE A 134 17.75 -6.77 10.13
N ILE A 135 18.48 -6.75 9.04
CA ILE A 135 18.95 -7.97 8.36
C ILE A 135 19.76 -8.83 9.32
N ASP A 136 20.77 -8.26 9.97
CA ASP A 136 21.65 -8.99 10.90
C ASP A 136 20.85 -9.59 12.07
N ALA A 137 19.96 -8.82 12.68
CA ALA A 137 19.15 -9.24 13.81
C ALA A 137 18.15 -10.35 13.42
N ALA A 138 17.44 -10.19 12.31
CA ALA A 138 16.44 -11.14 11.83
C ALA A 138 17.08 -12.45 11.38
N ARG A 139 18.17 -12.39 10.61
CA ARG A 139 18.92 -13.57 10.17
C ARG A 139 19.44 -14.38 11.35
N SER A 140 19.89 -13.74 12.43
CA SER A 140 20.34 -14.43 13.65
C SER A 140 19.23 -15.27 14.29
N GLN A 141 17.96 -14.95 14.03
CA GLN A 141 16.78 -15.68 14.50
C GLN A 141 16.18 -16.61 13.43
N GLY A 142 16.79 -16.71 12.24
CA GLY A 142 16.25 -17.48 11.12
C GLY A 142 14.92 -16.90 10.58
N LEU A 143 14.75 -15.59 10.64
CA LEU A 143 13.66 -14.86 10.00
C LEU A 143 14.08 -14.45 8.60
N LYS A 144 13.13 -14.46 7.67
CA LYS A 144 13.27 -13.83 6.35
C LYS A 144 13.06 -12.32 6.46
N VAL A 145 13.72 -11.56 5.56
CA VAL A 145 13.69 -10.10 5.59
C VAL A 145 13.23 -9.55 4.25
N HIS A 146 12.17 -8.76 4.30
CA HIS A 146 11.64 -8.04 3.16
C HIS A 146 11.73 -6.54 3.43
N ALA A 147 12.03 -5.75 2.40
CA ALA A 147 12.04 -4.30 2.48
C ALA A 147 10.81 -3.71 1.78
N SER A 148 10.11 -2.81 2.46
CA SER A 148 8.99 -2.05 1.88
C SER A 148 9.43 -0.63 1.54
N VAL A 149 8.90 -0.08 0.45
CA VAL A 149 9.13 1.31 0.03
C VAL A 149 7.82 2.00 -0.36
N ASN A 150 7.58 3.20 0.16
CA ASN A 150 6.51 4.09 -0.32
C ASN A 150 6.91 4.67 -1.69
N THR A 151 6.52 3.99 -2.76
CA THR A 151 7.12 4.09 -4.11
C THR A 151 7.08 5.49 -4.70
N PHE A 152 5.92 6.13 -4.74
CA PHE A 152 5.74 7.44 -5.37
C PHE A 152 5.53 8.57 -4.35
N VAL A 153 6.06 8.44 -3.14
CA VAL A 153 6.08 9.55 -2.19
C VAL A 153 7.37 10.36 -2.38
N GLY A 154 7.26 11.67 -2.45
CA GLY A 154 8.39 12.59 -2.69
C GLY A 154 8.59 13.61 -1.58
N GLY A 155 7.69 13.65 -0.60
CA GLY A 155 7.76 14.56 0.53
C GLY A 155 6.64 14.37 1.51
N TYR A 156 6.79 14.98 2.68
CA TYR A 156 5.79 14.95 3.74
C TYR A 156 5.68 16.30 4.43
N LEU A 157 4.47 16.84 4.51
CA LEU A 157 4.14 18.02 5.29
C LEU A 157 3.59 17.59 6.65
N CYS A 158 4.37 17.84 7.69
CA CYS A 158 4.02 17.44 9.04
C CYS A 158 2.91 18.33 9.63
N PRO A 159 1.96 17.76 10.36
CA PRO A 159 0.92 18.54 11.05
C PRO A 159 1.52 19.44 12.13
N TYR A 160 0.71 20.39 12.61
CA TYR A 160 1.03 21.28 13.75
C TYR A 160 2.34 22.09 13.56
N ASN A 161 2.63 22.51 12.33
CA ASN A 161 3.82 23.30 11.98
C ASN A 161 5.16 22.64 12.36
N LEU A 162 5.20 21.32 12.40
CA LEU A 162 6.44 20.57 12.63
C LEU A 162 7.41 20.61 11.42
N GLY A 163 6.99 21.23 10.31
CA GLY A 163 7.82 21.42 9.11
C GLY A 163 7.57 20.40 8.03
N SER A 164 8.51 20.25 7.12
CA SER A 164 8.39 19.35 5.97
C SER A 164 9.72 18.64 5.70
N ASP A 165 9.65 17.46 5.09
CA ASP A 165 10.80 16.68 4.65
C ASP A 165 10.55 16.05 3.27
N GLY A 166 11.61 15.63 2.61
CA GLY A 166 11.55 14.97 1.32
C GLY A 166 12.08 15.81 0.16
N ILE A 167 12.31 15.15 -0.97
CA ILE A 167 12.97 15.75 -2.14
C ILE A 167 12.15 16.92 -2.74
N LEU A 168 10.82 16.82 -2.72
CA LEU A 168 9.93 17.87 -3.23
C LEU A 168 9.98 19.16 -2.42
N PHE A 169 10.37 19.08 -1.14
CA PHE A 169 10.52 20.26 -0.26
C PHE A 169 11.94 20.80 -0.22
N ARG A 170 12.95 19.99 -0.57
CA ARG A 170 14.35 20.38 -0.50
C ARG A 170 14.91 20.89 -1.82
N ASP A 171 14.32 20.52 -2.94
CA ASP A 171 14.83 20.85 -4.28
C ASP A 171 13.72 21.43 -5.15
N ASP A 172 13.68 22.77 -5.24
CA ASP A 172 12.70 23.51 -6.06
C ASP A 172 12.72 23.09 -7.53
N SER A 173 13.85 22.57 -8.04
CA SER A 173 13.95 22.06 -9.41
C SER A 173 13.13 20.79 -9.64
N LYS A 174 12.65 20.15 -8.57
CA LYS A 174 11.82 18.93 -8.60
C LYS A 174 10.33 19.22 -8.48
N LYS A 175 9.91 20.49 -8.44
CA LYS A 175 8.49 20.84 -8.37
C LYS A 175 7.65 20.16 -9.47
N GLU A 176 8.20 20.07 -10.69
CA GLU A 176 7.56 19.41 -11.82
C GLU A 176 7.48 17.87 -11.69
N TRP A 177 8.08 17.31 -10.66
CA TRP A 177 7.93 15.90 -10.32
C TRP A 177 6.65 15.60 -9.52
N ALA A 178 6.06 16.64 -8.92
CA ALA A 178 4.81 16.51 -8.18
C ALA A 178 3.61 16.37 -9.11
N SER A 179 2.54 15.83 -8.59
CA SER A 179 1.26 15.73 -9.30
C SER A 179 0.60 17.10 -9.51
N VAL A 180 -0.29 17.18 -10.50
CA VAL A 180 -1.15 18.33 -10.77
C VAL A 180 -2.60 17.92 -10.58
N ALA A 181 -3.30 18.57 -9.66
CA ALA A 181 -4.71 18.31 -9.39
C ALA A 181 -5.63 19.17 -10.28
N ASN A 182 -6.72 18.57 -10.77
CA ASN A 182 -7.78 19.23 -11.55
C ASN A 182 -8.88 19.71 -10.60
N LEU A 183 -8.62 20.79 -9.88
CA LEU A 183 -9.52 21.34 -8.87
C LEU A 183 -10.57 22.28 -9.50
N ALA A 184 -11.58 22.65 -8.72
CA ALA A 184 -12.65 23.54 -9.18
C ALA A 184 -12.12 24.89 -9.71
N ASP A 185 -11.00 25.38 -9.17
CA ASP A 185 -10.35 26.63 -9.58
C ASP A 185 -9.30 26.44 -10.71
N GLY A 186 -9.17 25.20 -11.23
CA GLY A 186 -8.28 24.84 -12.33
C GLY A 186 -7.13 23.92 -11.94
N LEU A 187 -6.23 23.70 -12.92
CA LEU A 187 -5.07 22.82 -12.73
C LEU A 187 -4.06 23.43 -11.76
N THR A 188 -3.79 22.74 -10.66
CA THR A 188 -2.92 23.23 -9.60
C THR A 188 -1.88 22.18 -9.22
N ASN A 189 -0.59 22.56 -9.25
CA ASN A 189 0.47 21.69 -8.75
C ASN A 189 0.27 21.45 -7.24
N THR A 190 0.33 20.21 -6.78
CA THR A 190 0.06 19.84 -5.39
C THR A 190 1.02 20.49 -4.40
N MET A 191 2.20 20.91 -4.85
CA MET A 191 3.15 21.69 -4.04
C MET A 191 2.71 23.16 -3.83
N ASP A 192 1.78 23.68 -4.63
CA ASP A 192 1.21 25.03 -4.43
C ASP A 192 0.03 25.03 -3.45
N LEU A 193 -0.43 23.86 -3.00
CA LEU A 193 -1.53 23.70 -2.03
C LEU A 193 -1.07 23.69 -0.57
N LEU A 194 0.21 24.00 -0.30
CA LEU A 194 0.82 23.90 1.04
C LEU A 194 0.37 24.97 2.05
N ASN A 195 -0.39 25.95 1.59
CA ASN A 195 -0.86 27.05 2.45
C ASN A 195 -2.23 26.75 3.10
N ASP A 196 -2.85 25.62 2.78
CA ASP A 196 -4.08 25.20 3.43
C ASP A 196 -3.72 24.39 4.68
N GLU A 197 -4.17 24.82 5.84
CA GLU A 197 -3.97 24.14 7.13
C GLU A 197 -4.53 22.69 7.13
N THR A 198 -5.29 22.33 6.10
CA THR A 198 -5.86 20.99 5.92
C THR A 198 -5.04 20.08 5.01
N ASP A 199 -3.98 20.59 4.36
CA ASP A 199 -3.17 19.85 3.38
C ASP A 199 -1.90 19.28 4.01
N TYR A 200 -2.05 18.53 5.08
CA TYR A 200 -0.97 17.76 5.68
C TYR A 200 -0.76 16.43 4.97
N GLY A 201 0.41 15.83 5.16
CA GLY A 201 0.69 14.45 4.79
C GLY A 201 1.61 14.29 3.59
N ALA A 202 1.51 13.14 2.93
CA ALA A 202 2.41 12.78 1.85
C ALA A 202 2.16 13.59 0.58
N LYS A 203 3.25 14.10 -0.01
CA LYS A 203 3.28 14.69 -1.35
C LYS A 203 3.81 13.66 -2.33
N PHE A 204 3.05 13.42 -3.39
CA PHE A 204 3.35 12.36 -4.33
C PHE A 204 4.12 12.86 -5.54
N LEU A 205 5.01 12.02 -6.02
CA LEU A 205 5.66 12.10 -7.30
C LEU A 205 4.70 11.60 -8.39
N ASN A 206 4.72 12.24 -9.54
CA ASN A 206 3.91 11.85 -10.69
C ASN A 206 4.42 10.54 -11.32
N PRO A 207 3.68 9.43 -11.27
CA PRO A 207 4.10 8.16 -11.85
C PRO A 207 4.31 8.20 -13.37
N ALA A 208 3.68 9.14 -14.07
CA ALA A 208 3.83 9.29 -15.51
C ALA A 208 5.13 10.00 -15.92
N ASN A 209 5.84 10.65 -15.00
CA ASN A 209 7.09 11.34 -15.29
C ASN A 209 8.27 10.34 -15.37
N ASP A 210 8.99 10.33 -16.51
CA ASP A 210 10.09 9.38 -16.73
C ASP A 210 11.28 9.63 -15.79
N ASP A 211 11.56 10.87 -15.41
CA ASP A 211 12.63 11.18 -14.45
C ASP A 211 12.28 10.65 -13.06
N VAL A 212 10.99 10.72 -12.67
CA VAL A 212 10.48 10.12 -11.44
C VAL A 212 10.63 8.60 -11.48
N GLN A 213 10.23 7.95 -12.58
CA GLN A 213 10.41 6.51 -12.72
C GLN A 213 11.88 6.12 -12.63
N ASN A 214 12.78 6.83 -13.32
CA ASN A 214 14.21 6.57 -13.28
C ASN A 214 14.81 6.74 -11.88
N PHE A 215 14.37 7.78 -11.16
CA PHE A 215 14.77 8.00 -9.77
C PHE A 215 14.36 6.83 -8.86
N VAL A 216 13.11 6.37 -8.94
CA VAL A 216 12.64 5.25 -8.14
C VAL A 216 13.34 3.94 -8.55
N LEU A 217 13.56 3.70 -9.84
CA LEU A 217 14.31 2.55 -10.32
C LEU A 217 15.76 2.53 -9.80
N GLN A 218 16.39 3.69 -9.65
CA GLN A 218 17.72 3.78 -9.04
C GLN A 218 17.68 3.34 -7.57
N LEU A 219 16.70 3.83 -6.80
CA LEU A 219 16.51 3.43 -5.39
C LEU A 219 16.31 1.92 -5.26
N LEU A 220 15.45 1.33 -6.10
CA LEU A 220 15.21 -0.12 -6.10
C LEU A 220 16.48 -0.92 -6.48
N GLY A 221 17.27 -0.41 -7.41
CA GLY A 221 18.54 -1.02 -7.77
C GLY A 221 19.58 -0.99 -6.64
N ASP A 222 19.60 0.09 -5.83
CA ASP A 222 20.47 0.17 -4.65
C ASP A 222 19.98 -0.74 -3.52
N LEU A 223 18.66 -0.79 -3.31
CA LEU A 223 18.03 -1.66 -2.31
C LEU A 223 18.25 -3.15 -2.63
N ALA A 224 18.21 -3.53 -3.89
CA ALA A 224 18.41 -4.91 -4.33
C ALA A 224 19.86 -5.44 -4.14
N LYS A 225 20.78 -4.61 -3.66
CA LYS A 225 22.15 -5.04 -3.30
C LYS A 225 22.21 -5.62 -1.87
N TYR A 226 21.19 -5.42 -1.05
CA TYR A 226 21.12 -5.98 0.29
C TYR A 226 20.72 -7.47 0.26
N ASP A 227 21.05 -8.19 1.34
CA ASP A 227 20.64 -9.59 1.53
C ASP A 227 19.16 -9.67 1.95
N LEU A 228 18.28 -9.50 0.98
CA LEU A 228 16.83 -9.48 1.16
C LEU A 228 16.19 -10.72 0.53
N ASP A 229 15.13 -11.22 1.16
CA ASP A 229 14.24 -12.24 0.57
C ASP A 229 13.20 -11.59 -0.37
N GLY A 230 12.87 -10.30 -0.15
CA GLY A 230 11.92 -9.61 -1.02
C GLY A 230 11.97 -8.09 -0.94
N ILE A 231 11.43 -7.46 -1.98
CA ILE A 231 11.16 -6.02 -2.05
C ILE A 231 9.68 -5.82 -2.36
N ILE A 232 9.02 -4.95 -1.58
CA ILE A 232 7.59 -4.67 -1.64
C ILE A 232 7.39 -3.21 -2.01
N LEU A 233 6.63 -2.96 -3.06
CA LEU A 233 6.19 -1.63 -3.42
C LEU A 233 4.89 -1.31 -2.67
N ASP A 234 4.94 -0.40 -1.70
CA ASP A 234 3.78 0.26 -1.15
C ASP A 234 3.56 1.61 -1.86
N ARG A 235 2.34 2.14 -1.84
CA ARG A 235 1.95 3.39 -2.50
C ARG A 235 2.49 3.52 -3.94
N CYS A 236 2.54 2.39 -4.65
CA CYS A 236 2.84 2.35 -6.09
C CYS A 236 1.56 2.74 -6.86
N ARG A 237 1.18 4.00 -6.76
CA ARG A 237 -0.09 4.56 -7.22
C ARG A 237 0.00 6.06 -7.41
N TYR A 238 -1.03 6.63 -8.00
CA TYR A 238 -1.26 8.07 -7.97
C TYR A 238 -1.59 8.55 -6.55
N ASP A 239 -1.60 9.86 -6.36
CA ASP A 239 -1.81 10.53 -5.08
C ASP A 239 -3.23 10.38 -4.50
N ASP A 240 -3.44 11.03 -3.35
CA ASP A 240 -4.69 10.97 -2.61
C ASP A 240 -5.78 11.93 -3.12
N TYR A 241 -5.50 12.70 -4.19
CA TYR A 241 -6.53 13.47 -4.92
C TYR A 241 -7.43 12.57 -5.79
N GLY A 242 -7.06 11.31 -5.96
CA GLY A 242 -7.90 10.31 -6.61
C GLY A 242 -8.20 10.62 -8.07
N LEU A 243 -9.47 10.85 -8.41
CA LEU A 243 -9.89 11.18 -9.78
C LEU A 243 -9.43 12.58 -10.23
N GLU A 244 -9.20 13.49 -9.31
CA GLU A 244 -8.69 14.84 -9.59
C GLU A 244 -7.19 14.86 -9.97
N SER A 245 -6.47 13.74 -9.94
CA SER A 245 -5.01 13.64 -10.25
C SER A 245 -4.70 12.47 -11.20
N ASP A 246 -3.61 12.51 -11.98
CA ASP A 246 -2.71 13.63 -12.27
C ASP A 246 -3.04 14.22 -13.63
N PHE A 247 -3.19 15.54 -13.69
CA PHE A 247 -3.50 16.28 -14.92
C PHE A 247 -2.34 17.20 -15.36
N SER A 248 -1.10 16.75 -15.14
CA SER A 248 0.09 17.47 -15.58
C SER A 248 0.23 17.49 -17.11
N ALA A 249 1.06 18.39 -17.61
CA ALA A 249 1.41 18.45 -19.03
C ALA A 249 2.07 17.15 -19.52
N VAL A 250 2.86 16.47 -18.65
CA VAL A 250 3.47 15.17 -18.98
C VAL A 250 2.40 14.09 -19.14
N SER A 251 1.44 14.02 -18.22
CA SER A 251 0.34 13.05 -18.31
C SER A 251 -0.54 13.33 -19.52
N LYS A 252 -0.82 14.61 -19.83
CA LYS A 252 -1.55 14.98 -21.05
C LYS A 252 -0.83 14.47 -22.30
N GLN A 253 0.47 14.78 -22.44
CA GLN A 253 1.24 14.37 -23.61
C GLN A 253 1.24 12.84 -23.78
N LYS A 254 1.54 12.09 -22.71
CA LYS A 254 1.57 10.63 -22.76
C LYS A 254 0.21 10.01 -23.02
N PHE A 255 -0.86 10.64 -22.55
CA PHE A 255 -2.21 10.21 -22.87
C PHE A 255 -2.56 10.42 -24.35
N GLU A 256 -2.23 11.59 -24.91
CA GLU A 256 -2.42 11.86 -26.34
C GLU A 256 -1.61 10.89 -27.22
N GLU A 257 -0.38 10.56 -26.83
CA GLU A 257 0.42 9.52 -27.46
C GLU A 257 -0.25 8.14 -27.38
N TYR A 258 -0.84 7.81 -26.23
CA TYR A 258 -1.54 6.55 -25.98
C TYR A 258 -2.80 6.39 -26.83
N ILE A 259 -3.62 7.43 -26.96
CA ILE A 259 -4.85 7.39 -27.77
C ILE A 259 -4.60 7.67 -29.25
N GLY A 260 -3.44 8.20 -29.63
CA GLY A 260 -3.04 8.54 -31.01
C GLY A 260 -3.70 9.79 -31.54
N GLU A 261 -4.25 10.64 -30.68
CA GLU A 261 -4.92 11.90 -31.08
C GLU A 261 -4.76 12.97 -29.99
N THR A 262 -5.00 14.24 -30.38
CA THR A 262 -4.92 15.38 -29.45
C THR A 262 -6.26 15.60 -28.75
N VAL A 263 -6.24 15.82 -27.44
CA VAL A 263 -7.41 16.22 -26.64
C VAL A 263 -7.69 17.69 -26.85
N ALA A 264 -8.83 18.01 -27.50
CA ALA A 264 -9.15 19.38 -27.92
C ALA A 264 -9.39 20.33 -26.75
N HIS A 265 -10.09 19.88 -25.71
CA HIS A 265 -10.36 20.64 -24.48
C HIS A 265 -9.88 19.84 -23.27
N PHE A 266 -8.62 20.06 -22.91
CA PHE A 266 -8.03 19.44 -21.73
C PHE A 266 -8.13 20.42 -20.54
N PRO A 267 -8.64 20.00 -19.36
CA PRO A 267 -8.99 18.64 -18.96
C PRO A 267 -10.46 18.22 -19.22
N GLU A 268 -11.31 19.09 -19.73
CA GLU A 268 -12.78 18.95 -19.75
C GLU A 268 -13.26 17.74 -20.58
N ASP A 269 -12.58 17.40 -21.69
CA ASP A 269 -12.90 16.21 -22.50
C ASP A 269 -12.58 14.89 -21.77
N ILE A 270 -11.86 14.97 -20.61
CA ILE A 270 -11.54 13.85 -19.73
C ILE A 270 -12.40 13.91 -18.47
N MET A 271 -12.37 15.07 -17.77
CA MET A 271 -13.09 15.28 -16.52
C MET A 271 -13.23 16.78 -16.23
N ALA A 272 -14.43 17.21 -15.89
CA ALA A 272 -14.67 18.58 -15.49
C ALA A 272 -13.88 18.95 -14.21
N PRO A 273 -13.34 20.17 -14.10
CA PRO A 273 -12.61 20.61 -12.92
C PRO A 273 -13.39 20.43 -11.62
N GLY A 274 -12.71 19.91 -10.59
CA GLY A 274 -13.28 19.68 -9.26
C GLY A 274 -14.25 18.50 -9.17
N THR A 275 -14.18 17.57 -10.14
CA THR A 275 -14.96 16.33 -10.11
C THR A 275 -14.17 15.23 -9.39
N ASP A 276 -14.69 14.72 -8.27
CA ASP A 276 -14.08 13.70 -7.43
C ASP A 276 -14.85 12.36 -7.43
N GLU A 277 -15.90 12.25 -8.27
CA GLU A 277 -16.73 11.04 -8.43
C GLU A 277 -16.95 10.72 -9.92
N ILE A 278 -17.46 9.52 -10.21
CA ILE A 278 -17.77 9.11 -11.59
C ILE A 278 -18.87 10.00 -12.14
N PRO A 279 -18.63 10.77 -13.22
CA PRO A 279 -19.65 11.63 -13.82
C PRO A 279 -20.84 10.82 -14.35
N SER A 280 -22.05 11.32 -14.13
CA SER A 280 -23.26 10.72 -14.71
C SER A 280 -23.31 10.88 -16.22
N ASP A 281 -22.81 12.00 -16.74
CA ASP A 281 -22.55 12.25 -18.16
C ASP A 281 -21.04 12.25 -18.37
N GLN A 282 -20.53 11.12 -18.85
CA GLN A 282 -19.09 10.90 -18.95
C GLN A 282 -18.52 11.59 -20.18
N PRO A 283 -17.48 12.43 -20.03
CA PRO A 283 -16.73 12.96 -21.16
C PRO A 283 -16.12 11.85 -22.03
N ALA A 284 -15.84 12.21 -23.28
CA ALA A 284 -15.43 11.25 -24.33
C ALA A 284 -14.23 10.37 -23.91
N TYR A 285 -13.28 10.93 -23.18
CA TYR A 285 -12.05 10.23 -22.79
C TYR A 285 -12.02 9.74 -21.34
N PHE A 286 -13.08 9.90 -20.54
CA PHE A 286 -13.09 9.55 -19.12
C PHE A 286 -12.55 8.14 -18.83
N LYS A 287 -13.15 7.10 -19.43
CA LYS A 287 -12.73 5.71 -19.21
C LYS A 287 -11.34 5.41 -19.78
N LYS A 288 -10.99 6.03 -20.92
CA LYS A 288 -9.66 5.87 -21.53
C LYS A 288 -8.56 6.51 -20.68
N TRP A 289 -8.88 7.61 -19.98
CA TRP A 289 -7.96 8.22 -19.02
C TRP A 289 -7.68 7.29 -17.83
N LEU A 290 -8.72 6.65 -17.28
CA LEU A 290 -8.56 5.68 -16.20
C LEU A 290 -7.74 4.46 -16.67
N GLU A 291 -7.98 3.96 -17.86
CA GLU A 291 -7.20 2.90 -18.49
C GLU A 291 -5.73 3.32 -18.70
N PHE A 292 -5.48 4.53 -19.15
CA PHE A 292 -4.12 5.06 -19.28
C PHE A 292 -3.39 5.13 -17.94
N ARG A 293 -4.07 5.58 -16.88
CA ARG A 293 -3.46 5.67 -15.55
C ARG A 293 -3.04 4.29 -15.02
N VAL A 294 -3.88 3.27 -15.16
CA VAL A 294 -3.49 1.91 -14.75
C VAL A 294 -2.39 1.34 -15.63
N LYS A 295 -2.35 1.69 -16.92
CA LYS A 295 -1.22 1.33 -17.79
C LYS A 295 0.09 1.92 -17.32
N VAL A 296 0.12 3.18 -16.88
CA VAL A 296 1.33 3.81 -16.35
C VAL A 296 1.88 3.05 -15.15
N ILE A 297 1.00 2.67 -14.20
CA ILE A 297 1.41 1.90 -13.02
C ILE A 297 1.84 0.48 -13.40
N HIS A 298 1.09 -0.20 -14.26
CA HIS A 298 1.44 -1.52 -14.77
C HIS A 298 2.84 -1.52 -15.40
N ASP A 299 3.10 -0.62 -16.35
CA ASP A 299 4.37 -0.56 -17.06
C ASP A 299 5.53 -0.23 -16.13
N PHE A 300 5.29 0.60 -15.10
CA PHE A 300 6.29 0.87 -14.08
C PHE A 300 6.60 -0.38 -13.23
N ILE A 301 5.59 -1.15 -12.83
CA ILE A 301 5.78 -2.40 -12.07
C ILE A 301 6.63 -3.40 -12.86
N VAL A 302 6.38 -3.54 -14.16
CA VAL A 302 7.20 -4.39 -15.03
C VAL A 302 8.67 -3.93 -15.02
N LYS A 303 8.91 -2.63 -15.24
CA LYS A 303 10.28 -2.05 -15.21
C LYS A 303 10.95 -2.21 -13.84
N ALA A 304 10.20 -2.02 -12.77
CA ALA A 304 10.70 -2.15 -11.40
C ALA A 304 11.12 -3.59 -11.09
N ARG A 305 10.29 -4.58 -11.47
CA ARG A 305 10.64 -5.99 -11.38
C ARG A 305 11.90 -6.34 -12.16
N GLU A 306 11.97 -5.92 -13.42
CA GLU A 306 13.16 -6.11 -14.26
C GLU A 306 14.40 -5.50 -13.61
N LYS A 307 14.29 -4.29 -13.07
CA LYS A 307 15.39 -3.62 -12.37
C LYS A 307 15.88 -4.41 -11.17
N VAL A 308 14.99 -4.84 -10.28
CA VAL A 308 15.32 -5.62 -9.09
C VAL A 308 15.98 -6.95 -9.51
N LYS A 309 15.34 -7.71 -10.40
CA LYS A 309 15.85 -9.01 -10.87
C LYS A 309 17.17 -8.90 -11.62
N SER A 310 17.46 -7.79 -12.29
CA SER A 310 18.74 -7.55 -12.95
C SER A 310 19.91 -7.37 -11.98
N VAL A 311 19.64 -6.94 -10.74
CA VAL A 311 20.65 -6.78 -9.67
C VAL A 311 20.77 -8.06 -8.87
N ASN A 312 19.64 -8.64 -8.47
CA ASN A 312 19.59 -9.90 -7.73
C ASN A 312 18.33 -10.69 -8.11
N SER A 313 18.49 -11.78 -8.87
CA SER A 313 17.39 -12.61 -9.36
C SER A 313 16.64 -13.35 -8.26
N GLU A 314 17.27 -13.57 -7.11
CA GLU A 314 16.72 -14.34 -5.99
C GLU A 314 15.74 -13.52 -5.14
N ILE A 315 15.81 -12.18 -5.18
CA ILE A 315 14.88 -11.31 -4.44
C ILE A 315 13.48 -11.45 -5.02
N ASN A 316 12.51 -11.84 -4.22
CA ASN A 316 11.10 -11.81 -4.60
C ASN A 316 10.62 -10.36 -4.74
N PHE A 317 9.83 -10.10 -5.78
CA PHE A 317 9.28 -8.79 -6.06
C PHE A 317 7.76 -8.79 -5.85
N GLY A 318 7.28 -7.88 -5.01
CA GLY A 318 5.86 -7.81 -4.67
C GLY A 318 5.33 -6.41 -4.46
N VAL A 319 4.03 -6.32 -4.23
CA VAL A 319 3.36 -5.07 -3.89
C VAL A 319 2.48 -5.26 -2.65
N TYR A 320 2.21 -4.15 -1.94
CA TYR A 320 1.12 -4.05 -1.00
C TYR A 320 0.00 -3.19 -1.59
N VAL A 321 -1.24 -3.66 -1.43
CA VAL A 321 -2.47 -2.92 -1.75
C VAL A 321 -3.55 -3.24 -0.73
N GLY A 322 -4.52 -2.34 -0.57
CA GLY A 322 -5.73 -2.68 0.16
C GLY A 322 -6.61 -3.65 -0.64
N ALA A 323 -7.33 -4.51 0.04
CA ALA A 323 -8.18 -5.52 -0.61
C ALA A 323 -9.46 -4.94 -1.24
N TRP A 324 -9.74 -3.65 -1.08
CA TRP A 324 -10.91 -2.94 -1.65
C TRP A 324 -10.70 -2.53 -3.11
N TYR A 325 -10.67 -3.52 -3.99
CA TYR A 325 -10.39 -3.34 -5.43
C TYR A 325 -11.30 -2.32 -6.11
N SER A 326 -12.57 -2.30 -5.71
CA SER A 326 -13.63 -1.50 -6.34
C SER A 326 -13.36 0.00 -6.37
N SER A 327 -12.50 0.54 -5.48
CA SER A 327 -12.14 1.95 -5.40
C SER A 327 -10.76 2.30 -5.97
N TYR A 328 -9.90 1.33 -6.26
CA TYR A 328 -8.52 1.57 -6.69
C TYR A 328 -8.36 2.19 -8.07
N TYR A 329 -9.43 2.16 -8.91
CA TYR A 329 -9.44 2.90 -10.17
C TYR A 329 -9.18 4.40 -10.00
N THR A 330 -9.58 4.96 -8.85
CA THR A 330 -9.34 6.38 -8.51
C THR A 330 -7.87 6.71 -8.36
N SER A 331 -7.04 5.74 -7.99
CA SER A 331 -5.59 5.89 -7.78
C SER A 331 -4.74 5.26 -8.90
N GLY A 332 -5.36 4.86 -10.01
CA GLY A 332 -4.65 4.31 -11.17
C GLY A 332 -4.06 2.92 -10.92
N VAL A 333 -4.69 2.10 -10.09
CA VAL A 333 -4.20 0.77 -9.74
C VAL A 333 -5.13 -0.32 -10.24
N ASN A 334 -4.56 -1.33 -10.90
CA ASN A 334 -5.25 -2.56 -11.28
C ASN A 334 -4.41 -3.77 -10.82
N TRP A 335 -4.58 -4.17 -9.56
CA TRP A 335 -3.84 -5.29 -8.99
C TRP A 335 -4.41 -6.68 -9.32
N ALA A 336 -5.51 -6.73 -10.06
CA ALA A 336 -6.10 -7.99 -10.49
C ALA A 336 -5.24 -8.71 -11.55
N SER A 337 -5.55 -9.98 -11.76
CA SER A 337 -5.05 -10.74 -12.90
C SER A 337 -5.60 -10.17 -14.22
N PRO A 338 -4.84 -10.18 -15.32
CA PRO A 338 -5.38 -9.86 -16.65
C PRO A 338 -6.46 -10.86 -17.13
N LYS A 339 -6.62 -12.01 -16.45
CA LYS A 339 -7.70 -12.97 -16.68
C LYS A 339 -9.04 -12.53 -16.06
N TYR A 340 -9.02 -11.56 -15.15
CA TYR A 340 -10.23 -11.02 -14.54
C TYR A 340 -10.82 -9.92 -15.42
N ASP A 341 -12.04 -10.13 -15.94
CA ASP A 341 -12.71 -9.14 -16.78
C ASP A 341 -13.34 -8.01 -15.96
N THR A 342 -12.50 -7.02 -15.61
CA THR A 342 -12.92 -5.86 -14.80
C THR A 342 -14.13 -5.15 -15.41
N SER A 343 -14.22 -5.03 -16.75
CA SER A 343 -15.30 -4.29 -17.41
C SER A 343 -16.67 -4.98 -17.27
N ALA A 344 -16.70 -6.28 -17.08
CA ALA A 344 -17.94 -7.03 -16.86
C ALA A 344 -18.57 -6.69 -15.50
N TYR A 345 -17.75 -6.38 -14.49
CA TYR A 345 -18.21 -6.06 -13.13
C TYR A 345 -18.30 -4.55 -12.87
N TYR A 346 -17.44 -3.78 -13.52
CA TYR A 346 -17.31 -2.34 -13.30
C TYR A 346 -17.46 -1.51 -14.60
N PRO A 347 -18.58 -1.68 -15.33
CA PRO A 347 -18.75 -1.03 -16.65
C PRO A 347 -18.85 0.50 -16.59
N LYS A 348 -19.04 1.09 -15.40
CA LYS A 348 -19.11 2.55 -15.25
C LYS A 348 -17.76 3.23 -15.43
N TRP A 349 -16.65 2.56 -15.16
CA TRP A 349 -15.32 3.15 -15.24
C TRP A 349 -14.29 2.31 -16.01
N ALA A 350 -14.46 1.00 -16.12
CA ALA A 350 -13.55 0.16 -16.88
C ALA A 350 -13.92 0.09 -18.37
N THR A 351 -12.91 0.12 -19.24
CA THR A 351 -13.02 -0.26 -20.64
C THR A 351 -12.81 -1.77 -20.79
N ALA A 352 -13.09 -2.33 -21.97
CA ALA A 352 -12.81 -3.73 -22.27
C ALA A 352 -11.31 -4.08 -22.18
N ASP A 353 -10.45 -3.11 -22.46
CA ASP A 353 -8.99 -3.28 -22.44
C ASP A 353 -8.36 -3.05 -21.05
N TYR A 354 -9.12 -2.51 -20.08
CA TYR A 354 -8.63 -2.21 -18.72
C TYR A 354 -7.96 -3.42 -18.05
N LYS A 355 -8.48 -4.62 -18.25
CA LYS A 355 -7.93 -5.86 -17.72
C LYS A 355 -6.52 -6.18 -18.23
N ASN A 356 -6.14 -5.70 -19.43
CA ASN A 356 -4.82 -5.94 -20.01
C ASN A 356 -3.69 -5.27 -19.19
N TYR A 357 -4.05 -4.34 -18.31
CA TYR A 357 -3.15 -3.65 -17.38
C TYR A 357 -3.30 -4.13 -15.94
N GLY A 358 -3.91 -5.29 -15.74
CA GLY A 358 -3.80 -6.04 -14.49
C GLY A 358 -2.36 -6.56 -14.34
N TYR A 359 -1.76 -6.43 -13.16
CA TYR A 359 -0.33 -6.71 -13.00
C TYR A 359 -0.02 -7.90 -12.08
N ALA A 360 -1.02 -8.68 -11.69
CA ALA A 360 -0.82 -9.83 -10.79
C ALA A 360 0.22 -10.83 -11.31
N ASP A 361 0.23 -11.11 -12.61
CA ASP A 361 1.13 -12.05 -13.29
C ASP A 361 2.59 -11.54 -13.43
N HIS A 362 2.83 -10.28 -13.07
CA HIS A 362 4.17 -9.68 -13.01
C HIS A 362 4.79 -9.70 -11.61
N LEU A 363 4.13 -10.29 -10.62
CA LEU A 363 4.57 -10.33 -9.24
C LEU A 363 5.00 -11.74 -8.82
N ASP A 364 5.91 -11.82 -7.85
CA ASP A 364 6.26 -13.07 -7.18
C ASP A 364 5.35 -13.32 -5.97
N TYR A 365 4.76 -12.25 -5.38
CA TYR A 365 3.75 -12.29 -4.32
C TYR A 365 3.04 -10.94 -4.17
N ILE A 366 1.88 -10.90 -3.48
CA ILE A 366 1.13 -9.68 -3.19
C ILE A 366 0.56 -9.70 -1.77
N PHE A 367 0.58 -8.54 -1.09
CA PHE A 367 -0.07 -8.33 0.20
C PHE A 367 -1.39 -7.59 0.01
N LEU A 368 -2.46 -8.18 0.54
CA LEU A 368 -3.81 -7.60 0.50
C LEU A 368 -4.23 -7.16 1.91
N GLY A 369 -4.30 -5.86 2.14
CA GLY A 369 -4.78 -5.29 3.39
C GLY A 369 -6.24 -5.62 3.64
N ALA A 370 -6.51 -6.63 4.48
CA ALA A 370 -7.86 -7.00 4.89
C ALA A 370 -8.31 -6.13 6.09
N TYR A 371 -8.29 -4.80 5.90
CA TYR A 371 -8.46 -3.79 6.95
C TYR A 371 -9.94 -3.57 7.30
N ALA A 372 -10.58 -4.60 7.81
CA ALA A 372 -11.93 -4.51 8.33
C ALA A 372 -11.96 -4.16 9.83
N SER A 373 -13.11 -3.73 10.31
CA SER A 373 -13.30 -3.45 11.73
C SER A 373 -13.21 -4.76 12.56
N VAL A 374 -12.86 -4.62 13.82
CA VAL A 374 -12.71 -5.72 14.79
C VAL A 374 -13.97 -6.62 14.90
N ASP A 375 -15.13 -6.10 14.57
CA ASP A 375 -16.41 -6.81 14.57
C ASP A 375 -16.78 -7.43 13.22
N LYS A 376 -15.97 -7.19 12.16
CA LYS A 376 -16.21 -7.66 10.79
C LYS A 376 -15.09 -8.59 10.32
N ILE A 377 -14.79 -9.63 11.07
CA ILE A 377 -13.73 -10.59 10.73
C ILE A 377 -14.26 -11.64 9.75
N TYR A 378 -15.32 -12.34 10.10
CA TYR A 378 -15.91 -13.38 9.26
C TYR A 378 -17.06 -12.85 8.41
N GLY A 379 -17.25 -13.47 7.25
CA GLY A 379 -18.35 -13.17 6.33
C GLY A 379 -17.92 -13.17 4.86
N SER A 380 -18.90 -13.13 3.96
CA SER A 380 -18.67 -13.10 2.51
C SER A 380 -18.66 -11.70 1.91
N GLY A 381 -19.01 -10.66 2.68
CA GLY A 381 -19.04 -9.29 2.21
C GLY A 381 -17.64 -8.72 2.01
N GLU A 382 -17.47 -7.85 1.00
CA GLU A 382 -16.19 -7.21 0.68
C GLU A 382 -15.51 -6.59 1.90
N TRP A 383 -16.29 -6.02 2.84
CA TRP A 383 -15.77 -5.34 4.02
C TRP A 383 -15.69 -6.23 5.28
N THR A 384 -15.42 -7.52 5.08
CA THR A 384 -15.00 -8.44 6.15
C THR A 384 -13.60 -8.96 5.83
N MET A 385 -12.80 -9.36 6.84
CA MET A 385 -11.43 -9.85 6.59
C MET A 385 -11.46 -11.11 5.74
N GLU A 386 -12.34 -12.04 6.06
CA GLU A 386 -12.55 -13.26 5.29
C GLU A 386 -13.03 -12.96 3.86
N GLY A 387 -13.99 -12.05 3.70
CA GLY A 387 -14.52 -11.63 2.40
C GLY A 387 -13.46 -10.93 1.54
N PHE A 388 -12.62 -10.09 2.10
CA PHE A 388 -11.48 -9.49 1.41
C PHE A 388 -10.52 -10.55 0.86
N CYS A 389 -10.17 -11.57 1.65
CA CYS A 389 -9.28 -12.64 1.19
C CYS A 389 -9.93 -13.51 0.10
N LYS A 390 -11.20 -13.88 0.26
CA LYS A 390 -11.95 -14.64 -0.77
C LYS A 390 -12.04 -13.86 -2.08
N ASN A 391 -12.35 -12.58 -1.99
CA ASN A 391 -12.42 -11.69 -3.15
C ASN A 391 -11.05 -11.52 -3.82
N GLY A 392 -9.99 -11.36 -3.03
CA GLY A 392 -8.62 -11.32 -3.52
C GLY A 392 -8.26 -12.56 -4.35
N ARG A 393 -8.61 -13.75 -3.89
CA ARG A 393 -8.38 -15.00 -4.64
C ARG A 393 -9.10 -14.99 -5.99
N GLU A 394 -10.34 -14.50 -6.02
CA GLU A 394 -11.12 -14.40 -7.26
C GLU A 394 -10.51 -13.37 -8.23
N LEU A 395 -10.05 -12.24 -7.76
CA LEU A 395 -9.41 -11.20 -8.57
C LEU A 395 -8.05 -11.62 -9.11
N LEU A 396 -7.25 -12.33 -8.32
CA LEU A 396 -5.90 -12.75 -8.71
C LEU A 396 -5.89 -13.98 -9.62
N LYS A 397 -6.98 -14.77 -9.71
CA LYS A 397 -7.11 -15.93 -10.62
C LYS A 397 -5.96 -16.95 -10.52
N GLY A 398 -5.26 -16.99 -9.39
CA GLY A 398 -4.12 -17.88 -9.18
C GLY A 398 -2.82 -17.49 -9.88
N ASP A 399 -2.73 -16.28 -10.43
CA ASP A 399 -1.51 -15.80 -11.11
C ASP A 399 -0.37 -15.49 -10.14
N VAL A 400 -0.71 -15.14 -8.89
CA VAL A 400 0.25 -14.80 -7.84
C VAL A 400 -0.24 -15.29 -6.48
N PRO A 401 0.65 -15.83 -5.62
CA PRO A 401 0.32 -16.09 -4.22
C PRO A 401 0.13 -14.78 -3.46
N PHE A 402 -0.78 -14.77 -2.47
CA PHE A 402 -1.04 -13.57 -1.69
C PHE A 402 -1.16 -13.85 -0.19
N SER A 403 -0.80 -12.84 0.61
CA SER A 403 -1.02 -12.82 2.04
C SER A 403 -2.09 -11.79 2.41
N GLY A 404 -3.12 -12.22 3.12
CA GLY A 404 -4.10 -11.34 3.72
C GLY A 404 -3.73 -11.00 5.16
N GLY A 405 -4.11 -9.80 5.63
CA GLY A 405 -3.83 -9.45 7.01
C GLY A 405 -4.47 -8.15 7.49
N PRO A 406 -4.70 -8.03 8.82
CA PRO A 406 -5.32 -6.86 9.44
C PRO A 406 -4.32 -5.72 9.67
N ASP A 407 -4.85 -4.49 9.74
CA ASP A 407 -4.24 -3.39 10.46
C ASP A 407 -4.78 -3.37 11.90
N ILE A 408 -3.97 -3.83 12.83
CA ILE A 408 -4.33 -3.94 14.26
C ILE A 408 -4.12 -2.62 15.03
N GLY A 409 -3.76 -1.56 14.33
CA GLY A 409 -3.57 -0.21 14.86
C GLY A 409 -4.60 0.82 14.39
N ASN A 410 -5.51 0.45 13.48
CA ASN A 410 -6.46 1.41 12.95
C ASN A 410 -7.65 1.69 13.88
N GLY A 411 -8.36 2.82 13.61
CA GLY A 411 -9.45 3.31 14.44
C GLY A 411 -10.74 2.48 14.41
N THR A 412 -10.77 1.33 13.73
CA THR A 412 -11.96 0.49 13.56
C THR A 412 -12.12 -0.54 14.69
N GLY A 413 -11.86 -0.12 15.92
CA GLY A 413 -12.01 -0.93 17.14
C GLY A 413 -10.71 -1.57 17.64
N TRP A 414 -9.62 -1.47 16.89
CA TRP A 414 -8.32 -2.07 17.25
C TRP A 414 -7.50 -1.20 18.21
N THR A 415 -7.60 0.12 18.10
CA THR A 415 -6.75 1.09 18.81
C THR A 415 -6.92 1.14 20.33
N ASN A 416 -7.94 0.48 20.87
CA ASN A 416 -8.20 0.51 22.33
C ASN A 416 -7.50 -0.63 23.09
N GLY A 417 -6.79 -1.51 22.41
CA GLY A 417 -6.23 -2.72 23.00
C GLY A 417 -7.31 -3.73 23.41
N GLY A 418 -6.92 -4.76 24.16
CA GLY A 418 -7.87 -5.76 24.71
C GLY A 418 -8.46 -6.73 23.66
N GLN A 419 -7.94 -6.74 22.43
CA GLN A 419 -8.48 -7.50 21.30
C GLN A 419 -7.77 -8.86 21.05
N ALA A 420 -7.14 -9.43 22.08
CA ALA A 420 -6.36 -10.67 21.94
C ALA A 420 -7.16 -11.83 21.31
N ALA A 421 -8.44 -11.99 21.66
CA ALA A 421 -9.30 -13.00 21.05
C ALA A 421 -9.58 -12.72 19.57
N LYS A 422 -9.73 -11.45 19.20
CA LYS A 422 -9.96 -11.04 17.81
C LYS A 422 -8.71 -11.20 16.92
N ILE A 423 -7.52 -11.17 17.49
CA ILE A 423 -6.28 -11.53 16.78
C ILE A 423 -6.33 -12.99 16.32
N LEU A 424 -6.81 -13.92 17.16
CA LEU A 424 -6.96 -15.32 16.79
C LEU A 424 -7.95 -15.49 15.63
N ASP A 425 -9.11 -14.83 15.74
CA ASP A 425 -10.15 -14.82 14.70
C ASP A 425 -9.61 -14.26 13.38
N ALA A 426 -8.84 -13.16 13.42
CA ALA A 426 -8.25 -12.52 12.24
C ALA A 426 -7.20 -13.41 11.57
N ILE A 427 -6.35 -14.08 12.35
CA ILE A 427 -5.39 -15.07 11.83
C ILE A 427 -6.15 -16.19 11.11
N ASP A 428 -7.15 -16.77 11.76
CA ASP A 428 -7.94 -17.86 11.17
C ASP A 428 -8.62 -17.42 9.87
N ALA A 429 -9.32 -16.30 9.88
CA ALA A 429 -10.03 -15.78 8.70
C ALA A 429 -9.10 -15.49 7.52
N CYS A 430 -7.93 -14.90 7.77
CA CYS A 430 -7.00 -14.53 6.71
C CYS A 430 -6.20 -15.74 6.21
N ILE A 431 -5.58 -16.52 7.11
CA ILE A 431 -4.65 -17.59 6.72
C ILE A 431 -5.34 -18.74 5.99
N ASN A 432 -6.61 -19.02 6.32
CA ASN A 432 -7.38 -20.07 5.66
C ASN A 432 -7.90 -19.67 4.27
N ASN A 433 -7.93 -18.37 3.96
CA ASN A 433 -8.45 -17.85 2.70
C ASN A 433 -7.38 -17.20 1.81
N SER A 434 -6.09 -17.27 2.20
CA SER A 434 -4.94 -16.74 1.47
C SER A 434 -3.78 -17.73 1.50
N ASP A 435 -2.64 -17.38 0.91
CA ASP A 435 -1.45 -18.22 0.83
C ASP A 435 -0.40 -17.82 1.90
N GLY A 436 -0.72 -16.85 2.76
CA GLY A 436 0.07 -16.38 3.90
C GLY A 436 -0.70 -15.40 4.77
N PHE A 437 -0.10 -14.97 5.84
CA PHE A 437 -0.68 -14.00 6.77
C PHE A 437 0.30 -12.84 7.02
N PHE A 438 -0.21 -11.62 7.16
CA PHE A 438 0.60 -10.53 7.71
C PHE A 438 -0.16 -9.74 8.78
N ALA A 439 0.58 -9.11 9.69
CA ALA A 439 0.05 -8.15 10.66
C ALA A 439 0.68 -6.78 10.44
N PHE A 440 -0.10 -5.75 10.31
CA PHE A 440 0.30 -4.35 10.37
C PHE A 440 -0.15 -3.79 11.72
N ASP A 441 0.72 -3.41 12.71
CA ASP A 441 2.16 -3.53 12.61
C ASP A 441 2.77 -3.91 13.98
N LEU A 442 4.09 -4.03 14.03
CA LEU A 442 4.85 -4.46 15.22
C LEU A 442 4.67 -3.54 16.42
N CYS A 443 4.57 -2.21 16.23
CA CYS A 443 4.43 -1.29 17.37
C CYS A 443 3.15 -1.57 18.16
N HIS A 444 2.06 -1.97 17.50
CA HIS A 444 0.79 -2.28 18.15
C HIS A 444 0.81 -3.64 18.84
N ILE A 445 1.57 -4.62 18.31
CA ILE A 445 1.82 -5.90 19.01
C ILE A 445 2.53 -5.63 20.35
N LYS A 446 3.53 -4.72 20.33
CA LYS A 446 4.26 -4.30 21.52
C LYS A 446 3.38 -3.50 22.49
N MET A 447 2.69 -2.51 21.98
CA MET A 447 1.86 -1.57 22.75
C MET A 447 0.76 -2.28 23.53
N TYR A 448 0.12 -3.28 22.92
CA TYR A 448 -1.02 -3.99 23.50
C TYR A 448 -0.68 -5.37 24.02
N ASP A 449 0.61 -5.74 24.03
CA ASP A 449 1.12 -7.06 24.48
C ASP A 449 0.40 -8.24 23.79
N TYR A 450 0.27 -8.19 22.46
CA TYR A 450 -0.41 -9.25 21.68
C TYR A 450 0.48 -10.46 21.35
N TRP A 451 1.71 -10.54 21.87
CA TRP A 451 2.66 -11.63 21.58
C TRP A 451 2.07 -13.03 21.77
N ASN A 452 1.39 -13.24 22.91
CA ASN A 452 0.79 -14.54 23.21
C ASN A 452 -0.43 -14.83 22.31
N ALA A 453 -1.18 -13.80 21.89
CA ALA A 453 -2.30 -13.97 20.97
C ALA A 453 -1.82 -14.45 19.60
N PHE A 454 -0.78 -13.81 19.04
CA PHE A 454 -0.16 -14.25 17.79
C PHE A 454 0.41 -15.66 17.92
N LYS A 455 1.17 -15.94 18.99
CA LYS A 455 1.70 -17.28 19.22
C LYS A 455 0.60 -18.34 19.24
N THR A 456 -0.47 -18.13 19.99
CA THR A 456 -1.58 -19.07 20.08
C THR A 456 -2.29 -19.26 18.74
N GLY A 457 -2.56 -18.16 18.00
CA GLY A 457 -3.19 -18.24 16.68
C GLY A 457 -2.34 -19.01 15.68
N PHE A 458 -1.04 -18.80 15.65
CA PHE A 458 -0.13 -19.53 14.78
C PHE A 458 0.07 -20.99 15.20
N ASP A 459 0.13 -21.28 16.50
CA ASP A 459 0.17 -22.67 17.00
C ASP A 459 -1.10 -23.44 16.58
N ASN A 460 -2.29 -22.83 16.72
CA ASN A 460 -3.56 -23.42 16.27
C ASN A 460 -3.54 -23.72 14.75
N TYR A 461 -3.05 -22.78 13.95
CA TYR A 461 -2.87 -22.99 12.51
C TYR A 461 -1.93 -24.17 12.22
N LEU A 462 -0.75 -24.19 12.84
CA LEU A 462 0.24 -25.25 12.63
C LEU A 462 -0.28 -26.63 13.04
N GLU A 463 -1.05 -26.72 14.14
CA GLU A 463 -1.71 -27.95 14.54
C GLU A 463 -2.78 -28.42 13.53
N SER A 464 -3.45 -27.47 12.85
CA SER A 464 -4.49 -27.79 11.86
C SER A 464 -3.92 -28.39 10.57
N VAL A 465 -2.71 -27.95 10.16
CA VAL A 465 -2.06 -28.43 8.93
C VAL A 465 -1.22 -29.71 9.14
N GLN A 466 -1.03 -30.15 10.39
CA GLN A 466 -0.34 -31.41 10.72
C GLN A 466 -1.28 -32.59 10.89
N LYS A 467 -2.60 -32.36 10.90
CA LYS A 467 -3.66 -33.40 11.00
C LYS A 467 -4.10 -33.86 9.62
#